data_cd1d2b8c692ce95afedad13ec7af6831
#
_entry.id   cd1d2b8c692ce95afedad13ec7af6831
#
_cell.length_a   1.000
_cell.length_b   1.000
_cell.length_c   1.000
_cell.angle_alpha   90.00
_cell.angle_beta   90.00
_cell.angle_gamma   90.00
#
_symmetry.space_group_name_H-M   'P 1'
#
loop_
_entity.id
_entity.type
_entity.pdbx_description
1 polymer ?
#
loop_
_entity_poly.entity_id
_entity_poly.type
_entity_poly.pdbx_seq_one_letter_code
_entity_poly.pdbx_strand_id
1 'polypeptide(L)'
;MLGTGNAMVTECYNTCFILSQENQYFLVDGGGGNGLLKQLKKAGINWKDIRQIFLTHRHIDHLPGIIWMVRLITQAMSRGNYEGEACIYAHRELTEIIRNISEMLLQKKQTDFIGKRLHLIPVEDGEQKEILGHKTVFFDIQSTKTKQFGFTMYLDQEEKLTCCGDEPFKECEESYARNSKWLLHEAFCLYSQADQFKPYEKHHSTVKDACELARRLGVSNLILYHTEDKNIEKRKELYTAEGVRYFSGNLYIPEDLESFEL
;
A
#
# COMPACT_ATOMS: atom_id res chain seq x y z
N MET A 1 0.18 -9.60 -2.54
CA MET A 1 -0.59 -8.81 -1.53
C MET A 1 -0.43 -9.48 -0.17
N LEU A 2 -0.09 -8.75 0.90
CA LEU A 2 -0.04 -9.33 2.27
C LEU A 2 -1.39 -9.24 2.97
N GLY A 3 -2.14 -8.19 2.70
CA GLY A 3 -3.48 -7.95 3.19
C GLY A 3 -4.30 -7.17 2.18
N THR A 4 -5.61 -7.37 2.16
CA THR A 4 -6.51 -6.86 1.11
C THR A 4 -7.71 -6.09 1.62
N GLY A 5 -7.93 -6.07 2.94
CA GLY A 5 -9.13 -5.52 3.55
C GLY A 5 -9.01 -4.07 4.01
N ASN A 6 -10.15 -3.41 4.18
CA ASN A 6 -10.27 -2.07 4.75
C ASN A 6 -10.06 -2.05 6.27
N ALA A 7 -10.25 -0.89 6.93
CA ALA A 7 -10.01 -0.71 8.35
C ALA A 7 -10.80 -1.66 9.28
N MET A 8 -12.02 -2.06 8.90
CA MET A 8 -12.96 -2.77 9.79
C MET A 8 -13.04 -4.28 9.54
N VAL A 9 -12.19 -4.82 8.68
CA VAL A 9 -12.20 -6.27 8.38
C VAL A 9 -11.66 -7.10 9.52
N THR A 10 -12.18 -8.32 9.63
CA THR A 10 -11.78 -9.32 10.62
C THR A 10 -11.39 -10.66 10.02
N GLU A 11 -11.85 -10.93 8.79
CA GLU A 11 -11.64 -12.20 8.07
C GLU A 11 -10.42 -12.17 7.14
N CYS A 12 -9.89 -10.99 6.84
CA CYS A 12 -8.64 -10.79 6.10
C CYS A 12 -7.77 -9.74 6.80
N TYR A 13 -6.53 -9.58 6.36
CA TYR A 13 -5.64 -8.57 6.92
C TYR A 13 -5.84 -7.22 6.22
N ASN A 14 -5.58 -6.12 6.95
CA ASN A 14 -5.67 -4.78 6.38
C ASN A 14 -4.69 -4.58 5.24
N THR A 15 -5.03 -3.70 4.31
CA THR A 15 -4.28 -3.47 3.07
C THR A 15 -2.81 -3.18 3.32
N CYS A 16 -1.98 -4.05 2.80
CA CYS A 16 -0.55 -3.84 2.63
C CYS A 16 0.00 -4.85 1.62
N PHE A 17 1.08 -4.48 0.94
CA PHE A 17 1.66 -5.36 -0.07
C PHE A 17 3.17 -5.19 -0.19
N ILE A 18 3.80 -6.13 -0.89
CA ILE A 18 5.21 -6.08 -1.22
C ILE A 18 5.38 -6.13 -2.75
N LEU A 19 6.21 -5.25 -3.26
CA LEU A 19 6.87 -5.43 -4.56
C LEU A 19 8.23 -6.05 -4.32
N SER A 20 8.63 -7.00 -5.15
CA SER A 20 9.92 -7.68 -4.99
C SER A 20 10.62 -7.88 -6.31
N GLN A 21 11.96 -7.77 -6.29
CA GLN A 21 12.83 -8.06 -7.41
C GLN A 21 14.15 -8.60 -6.86
N GLU A 22 14.62 -9.74 -7.35
CA GLU A 22 15.94 -10.32 -7.03
C GLU A 22 16.24 -10.40 -5.50
N ASN A 23 15.26 -10.85 -4.69
CA ASN A 23 15.36 -10.90 -3.23
C ASN A 23 15.44 -9.53 -2.52
N GLN A 24 15.14 -8.45 -3.20
CA GLN A 24 14.90 -7.14 -2.61
C GLN A 24 13.39 -6.91 -2.45
N TYR A 25 13.00 -6.22 -1.40
CA TYR A 25 11.60 -6.04 -1.05
C TYR A 25 11.29 -4.58 -0.74
N PHE A 26 10.20 -4.09 -1.35
CA PHE A 26 9.59 -2.80 -1.06
C PHE A 26 8.22 -3.03 -0.44
N LEU A 27 8.09 -2.75 0.85
CA LEU A 27 6.83 -2.88 1.59
C LEU A 27 6.03 -1.59 1.45
N VAL A 28 4.78 -1.69 1.06
CA VAL A 28 3.82 -0.59 1.01
C VAL A 28 2.76 -0.81 2.07
N ASP A 29 2.68 0.10 3.03
CA ASP A 29 1.87 0.06 4.23
C ASP A 29 2.13 -1.14 5.15
N GLY A 30 1.58 -1.10 6.34
CA GLY A 30 1.84 -2.12 7.36
C GLY A 30 0.61 -2.85 7.88
N GLY A 31 -0.57 -2.43 7.45
CA GLY A 31 -1.80 -2.92 8.05
C GLY A 31 -1.97 -2.47 9.51
N GLY A 32 -2.96 -3.00 10.20
CA GLY A 32 -3.42 -2.58 11.53
C GLY A 32 -2.53 -2.99 12.71
N GLY A 33 -1.37 -3.60 12.50
CA GLY A 33 -0.47 -3.90 13.61
C GLY A 33 0.44 -5.11 13.42
N ASN A 34 0.68 -5.89 14.49
CA ASN A 34 1.63 -7.02 14.46
C ASN A 34 1.17 -8.19 13.59
N GLY A 35 -0.05 -8.17 13.08
CA GLY A 35 -0.54 -9.11 12.07
C GLY A 35 0.34 -9.11 10.81
N LEU A 36 0.97 -7.98 10.48
CA LEU A 36 1.97 -7.87 9.42
C LEU A 36 3.05 -8.95 9.54
N LEU A 37 3.56 -9.18 10.77
CA LEU A 37 4.63 -10.16 11.01
C LEU A 37 4.17 -11.60 10.72
N LYS A 38 2.90 -11.89 11.01
CA LYS A 38 2.28 -13.18 10.67
C LYS A 38 2.15 -13.33 9.15
N GLN A 39 1.74 -12.27 8.46
CA GLN A 39 1.62 -12.28 7.00
C GLN A 39 2.99 -12.45 6.32
N LEU A 40 4.01 -11.72 6.75
CA LEU A 40 5.38 -11.87 6.26
C LEU A 40 5.89 -13.31 6.44
N LYS A 41 5.69 -13.88 7.66
CA LYS A 41 6.07 -15.27 7.94
C LYS A 41 5.36 -16.26 7.04
N LYS A 42 4.06 -16.10 6.80
CA LYS A 42 3.27 -16.96 5.91
C LYS A 42 3.69 -16.84 4.45
N ALA A 43 4.06 -15.62 4.02
CA ALA A 43 4.61 -15.35 2.69
C ALA A 43 6.04 -15.86 2.50
N GLY A 44 6.70 -16.38 3.55
CA GLY A 44 8.09 -16.82 3.49
C GLY A 44 9.10 -15.67 3.42
N ILE A 45 8.68 -14.44 3.70
CA ILE A 45 9.52 -13.24 3.60
C ILE A 45 10.18 -12.96 4.96
N ASN A 46 11.50 -12.91 4.95
CA ASN A 46 12.23 -12.47 6.13
C ASN A 46 12.18 -10.94 6.22
N TRP A 47 11.59 -10.40 7.29
CA TRP A 47 11.45 -8.97 7.50
C TRP A 47 12.79 -8.20 7.49
N LYS A 48 13.93 -8.86 7.76
CA LYS A 48 15.27 -8.24 7.68
C LYS A 48 15.68 -7.88 6.26
N ASP A 49 15.09 -8.52 5.27
CA ASP A 49 15.39 -8.29 3.86
C ASP A 49 14.54 -7.13 3.28
N ILE A 50 13.56 -6.66 4.05
CA ILE A 50 12.76 -5.47 3.73
C ILE A 50 13.56 -4.23 4.14
N ARG A 51 14.16 -3.56 3.16
CA ARG A 51 15.00 -2.38 3.39
C ARG A 51 14.37 -1.08 2.91
N GLN A 52 13.35 -1.17 2.10
CA GLN A 52 12.60 -0.04 1.58
C GLN A 52 11.13 -0.21 1.94
N ILE A 53 10.57 0.81 2.58
CA ILE A 53 9.19 0.82 3.07
C ILE A 53 8.56 2.14 2.65
N PHE A 54 7.33 2.11 2.18
CA PHE A 54 6.53 3.30 1.94
C PHE A 54 5.26 3.25 2.79
N LEU A 55 4.96 4.34 3.47
CA LEU A 55 3.70 4.52 4.18
C LEU A 55 2.89 5.60 3.47
N THR A 56 1.71 5.24 3.00
CA THR A 56 0.84 6.12 2.22
C THR A 56 0.23 7.22 3.08
N HIS A 57 -0.29 6.86 4.27
CA HIS A 57 -0.94 7.78 5.20
C HIS A 57 -1.03 7.23 6.63
N ARG A 58 -1.63 8.00 7.54
CA ARG A 58 -1.60 7.75 9.01
C ARG A 58 -2.75 6.93 9.56
N HIS A 59 -3.68 6.42 8.78
CA HIS A 59 -4.82 5.68 9.33
C HIS A 59 -4.38 4.42 10.08
N ILE A 60 -5.25 3.97 10.99
CA ILE A 60 -4.96 2.88 11.93
C ILE A 60 -4.79 1.51 11.25
N ASP A 61 -5.29 1.36 10.06
CA ASP A 61 -5.18 0.15 9.24
C ASP A 61 -3.97 0.15 8.27
N HIS A 62 -3.11 1.19 8.34
CA HIS A 62 -1.89 1.31 7.52
C HIS A 62 -0.62 1.51 8.37
N LEU A 63 -0.66 2.46 9.32
CA LEU A 63 0.52 2.87 10.10
C LEU A 63 1.00 1.86 11.15
N PRO A 64 0.16 1.18 11.95
CA PRO A 64 0.63 0.43 13.12
C PRO A 64 1.61 -0.70 12.78
N GLY A 65 1.43 -1.38 11.65
CA GLY A 65 2.38 -2.40 11.21
C GLY A 65 3.77 -1.82 10.90
N ILE A 66 3.84 -0.58 10.43
CA ILE A 66 5.13 0.12 10.20
C ILE A 66 5.84 0.41 11.52
N ILE A 67 5.12 0.76 12.59
CA ILE A 67 5.72 0.91 13.92
C ILE A 67 6.31 -0.42 14.43
N TRP A 68 5.67 -1.55 14.12
CA TRP A 68 6.25 -2.87 14.38
C TRP A 68 7.52 -3.13 13.55
N MET A 69 7.58 -2.70 12.30
CA MET A 69 8.81 -2.80 11.49
C MET A 69 9.92 -1.91 12.07
N VAL A 70 9.63 -0.66 12.44
CA VAL A 70 10.59 0.21 13.14
C VAL A 70 11.15 -0.49 14.39
N ARG A 71 10.27 -1.05 15.23
CA ARG A 71 10.68 -1.77 16.44
C ARG A 71 11.61 -2.95 16.13
N LEU A 72 11.27 -3.79 15.15
CA LEU A 72 12.06 -4.98 14.81
C LEU A 72 13.44 -4.60 14.25
N ILE A 73 13.46 -3.68 13.29
CA ILE A 73 14.67 -3.23 12.62
C ILE A 73 15.61 -2.58 13.64
N THR A 74 15.14 -1.63 14.42
CA THR A 74 15.97 -0.92 15.41
C THR A 74 16.42 -1.83 16.56
N GLN A 75 15.59 -2.79 16.98
CA GLN A 75 15.98 -3.80 17.96
C GLN A 75 17.09 -4.71 17.42
N ALA A 76 16.99 -5.15 16.18
CA ALA A 76 18.02 -5.98 15.56
C ALA A 76 19.32 -5.19 15.33
N MET A 77 19.22 -3.91 14.93
CA MET A 77 20.37 -3.00 14.85
C MET A 77 21.06 -2.86 16.22
N SER A 78 20.30 -2.68 17.30
CA SER A 78 20.86 -2.52 18.65
C SER A 78 21.53 -3.79 19.19
N ARG A 79 21.21 -4.95 18.63
CA ARG A 79 21.80 -6.26 18.96
C ARG A 79 22.91 -6.68 18.01
N GLY A 80 23.24 -5.87 17.02
CA GLY A 80 24.23 -6.23 15.98
C GLY A 80 23.75 -7.31 14.99
N ASN A 81 22.44 -7.56 14.91
CA ASN A 81 21.83 -8.62 14.08
C ASN A 81 21.11 -8.09 12.83
N TYR A 82 21.36 -6.84 12.44
CA TYR A 82 20.87 -6.22 11.23
C TYR A 82 22.03 -5.56 10.49
N GLU A 83 22.26 -5.98 9.26
CA GLU A 83 23.32 -5.42 8.42
C GLU A 83 22.77 -4.30 7.52
N GLY A 84 23.60 -3.27 7.29
CA GLY A 84 23.23 -2.13 6.42
C GLY A 84 22.19 -1.21 7.04
N GLU A 85 21.42 -0.57 6.17
CA GLU A 85 20.46 0.48 6.48
C GLU A 85 19.06 0.12 5.99
N ALA A 86 18.04 0.81 6.50
CA ALA A 86 16.68 0.73 6.03
C ALA A 86 16.08 2.14 5.85
N CYS A 87 15.18 2.30 4.90
CA CYS A 87 14.53 3.55 4.56
C CYS A 87 13.00 3.40 4.67
N ILE A 88 12.36 4.37 5.32
CA ILE A 88 10.90 4.52 5.32
C ILE A 88 10.58 5.84 4.65
N TYR A 89 9.91 5.77 3.52
CA TYR A 89 9.44 6.90 2.73
C TYR A 89 8.01 7.26 3.15
N ALA A 90 7.72 8.51 3.34
CA ALA A 90 6.38 9.04 3.61
C ALA A 90 6.38 10.57 3.42
N HIS A 91 5.23 11.22 3.33
CA HIS A 91 5.20 12.68 3.34
C HIS A 91 5.74 13.23 4.69
N ARG A 92 6.26 14.46 4.68
CA ARG A 92 6.99 15.07 5.81
C ARG A 92 6.29 14.94 7.16
N GLU A 93 5.02 15.33 7.25
CA GLU A 93 4.25 15.22 8.51
C GLU A 93 4.19 13.77 9.01
N LEU A 94 4.05 12.80 8.10
CA LEU A 94 3.94 11.39 8.46
C LEU A 94 5.27 10.82 8.96
N THR A 95 6.41 11.27 8.43
CA THR A 95 7.73 10.89 8.97
C THR A 95 7.92 11.39 10.40
N GLU A 96 7.39 12.56 10.74
CA GLU A 96 7.40 13.09 12.10
C GLU A 96 6.48 12.29 13.03
N ILE A 97 5.29 11.89 12.56
CA ILE A 97 4.36 11.03 13.31
C ILE A 97 5.02 9.68 13.61
N ILE A 98 5.66 9.03 12.63
CA ILE A 98 6.39 7.76 12.84
C ILE A 98 7.48 7.94 13.91
N ARG A 99 8.26 9.02 13.83
CA ARG A 99 9.29 9.33 14.82
C ARG A 99 8.69 9.48 16.22
N ASN A 100 7.70 10.35 16.37
CA ASN A 100 7.08 10.64 17.66
C ASN A 100 6.47 9.39 18.32
N ILE A 101 5.71 8.59 17.56
CA ILE A 101 5.14 7.34 18.06
C ILE A 101 6.26 6.38 18.47
N SER A 102 7.32 6.26 17.65
CA SER A 102 8.44 5.39 17.96
C SER A 102 9.16 5.82 19.25
N GLU A 103 9.39 7.12 19.44
CA GLU A 103 10.03 7.66 20.65
C GLU A 103 9.16 7.48 21.91
N MET A 104 7.83 7.52 21.76
CA MET A 104 6.89 7.27 22.88
C MET A 104 6.82 5.79 23.27
N LEU A 105 6.94 4.86 22.32
CA LEU A 105 6.69 3.44 22.54
C LEU A 105 7.96 2.60 22.71
N LEU A 106 9.10 3.04 22.17
CA LEU A 106 10.32 2.25 22.10
C LEU A 106 11.40 2.76 23.08
N GLN A 107 12.34 1.90 23.42
CA GLN A 107 13.45 2.27 24.28
C GLN A 107 14.44 3.16 23.51
N LYS A 108 15.07 4.12 24.21
CA LYS A 108 16.05 5.04 23.62
C LYS A 108 17.16 4.31 22.82
N LYS A 109 17.68 3.19 23.32
CA LYS A 109 18.68 2.38 22.59
C LYS A 109 18.21 1.84 21.23
N GLN A 110 16.89 1.84 20.96
CA GLN A 110 16.30 1.49 19.66
C GLN A 110 16.11 2.77 18.84
N THR A 111 15.48 3.79 19.41
CA THR A 111 15.20 5.05 18.68
C THR A 111 16.46 5.83 18.29
N ASP A 112 17.59 5.59 18.97
CA ASP A 112 18.90 6.15 18.60
C ASP A 112 19.40 5.71 17.20
N PHE A 113 18.81 4.70 16.60
CA PHE A 113 19.07 4.29 15.21
C PHE A 113 18.27 5.07 14.18
N ILE A 114 17.19 5.74 14.59
CA ILE A 114 16.38 6.58 13.70
C ILE A 114 17.20 7.82 13.31
N GLY A 115 17.41 8.01 12.02
CA GLY A 115 18.27 9.06 11.45
C GLY A 115 19.74 8.68 11.32
N LYS A 116 20.13 7.44 11.74
CA LYS A 116 21.50 6.93 11.57
C LYS A 116 21.58 5.75 10.61
N ARG A 117 20.78 4.72 10.84
CA ARG A 117 20.71 3.50 10.04
C ARG A 117 19.28 3.15 9.62
N LEU A 118 18.28 3.62 10.36
CA LEU A 118 16.89 3.64 9.93
C LEU A 118 16.54 5.07 9.54
N HIS A 119 16.39 5.32 8.26
CA HIS A 119 16.13 6.65 7.71
C HIS A 119 14.63 6.86 7.50
N LEU A 120 14.08 7.90 8.10
CA LEU A 120 12.74 8.40 7.77
C LEU A 120 12.93 9.46 6.69
N ILE A 121 12.55 9.14 5.47
CA ILE A 121 12.81 9.97 4.29
C ILE A 121 11.51 10.67 3.88
N PRO A 122 11.39 11.98 4.10
CA PRO A 122 10.26 12.71 3.60
C PRO A 122 10.28 12.76 2.07
N VAL A 123 9.12 12.55 1.45
CA VAL A 123 8.90 12.73 0.02
C VAL A 123 7.88 13.83 -0.20
N GLU A 124 8.09 14.61 -1.26
CA GLU A 124 7.20 15.69 -1.68
C GLU A 124 6.45 15.29 -2.96
N ASP A 125 5.40 16.05 -3.31
CA ASP A 125 4.63 15.81 -4.53
C ASP A 125 5.51 15.88 -5.77
N GLY A 126 5.46 14.86 -6.63
CA GLY A 126 6.29 14.72 -7.82
C GLY A 126 7.75 14.30 -7.54
N GLU A 127 8.13 14.07 -6.29
CA GLU A 127 9.51 13.70 -5.97
C GLU A 127 9.84 12.28 -6.45
N GLN A 128 11.07 12.13 -7.00
CA GLN A 128 11.56 10.88 -7.57
C GLN A 128 12.59 10.24 -6.64
N LYS A 129 12.47 8.93 -6.46
CA LYS A 129 13.45 8.07 -5.78
C LYS A 129 13.72 6.82 -6.63
N GLU A 130 14.80 6.15 -6.33
CA GLU A 130 15.08 4.81 -6.84
C GLU A 130 14.60 3.78 -5.83
N ILE A 131 13.66 2.93 -6.23
CA ILE A 131 13.10 1.85 -5.42
C ILE A 131 13.24 0.54 -6.20
N LEU A 132 13.89 -0.46 -5.61
CA LEU A 132 14.19 -1.74 -6.28
C LEU A 132 14.90 -1.57 -7.64
N GLY A 133 15.75 -0.52 -7.79
CA GLY A 133 16.39 -0.20 -9.06
C GLY A 133 15.49 0.52 -10.07
N HIS A 134 14.24 0.78 -9.72
CA HIS A 134 13.28 1.45 -10.59
C HIS A 134 13.05 2.91 -10.19
N LYS A 135 12.94 3.80 -11.18
CA LYS A 135 12.48 5.16 -10.97
C LYS A 135 11.06 5.13 -10.41
N THR A 136 10.88 5.71 -9.23
CA THR A 136 9.58 5.79 -8.55
C THR A 136 9.27 7.25 -8.23
N VAL A 137 8.09 7.71 -8.62
CA VAL A 137 7.58 9.07 -8.38
C VAL A 137 6.48 8.98 -7.35
N PHE A 138 6.61 9.74 -6.26
CA PHE A 138 5.59 9.87 -5.23
C PHE A 138 4.73 11.09 -5.51
N PHE A 139 3.42 11.00 -5.29
CA PHE A 139 2.51 12.10 -5.55
C PHE A 139 1.43 12.24 -4.47
N ASP A 140 1.02 13.47 -4.19
CA ASP A 140 -0.07 13.79 -3.27
C ASP A 140 -1.40 13.55 -3.96
N ILE A 141 -2.22 12.63 -3.44
CA ILE A 141 -3.58 12.37 -3.97
C ILE A 141 -4.59 13.45 -3.57
N GLN A 142 -4.14 14.49 -2.85
CA GLN A 142 -4.99 15.57 -2.34
C GLN A 142 -6.19 15.06 -1.53
N SER A 143 -5.94 14.09 -0.66
CA SER A 143 -6.95 13.50 0.21
C SER A 143 -7.69 14.56 1.04
N THR A 144 -8.99 14.37 1.20
CA THR A 144 -9.85 15.24 2.01
C THR A 144 -9.95 14.81 3.47
N LYS A 145 -9.51 13.59 3.81
CA LYS A 145 -9.54 13.05 5.18
C LYS A 145 -8.22 13.29 5.92
N THR A 146 -7.13 12.86 5.33
CA THR A 146 -5.78 13.00 5.87
C THR A 146 -4.79 12.98 4.71
N LYS A 147 -3.71 13.76 4.82
CA LYS A 147 -2.71 13.79 3.76
C LYS A 147 -2.24 12.38 3.41
N GLN A 148 -2.31 12.05 2.13
CA GLN A 148 -2.03 10.72 1.60
C GLN A 148 -1.29 10.83 0.28
N PHE A 149 -0.31 9.95 0.10
CA PHE A 149 0.47 9.85 -1.12
C PHE A 149 0.25 8.51 -1.81
N GLY A 150 0.22 8.57 -3.14
CA GLY A 150 0.38 7.44 -4.03
C GLY A 150 1.79 7.40 -4.62
N PHE A 151 2.04 6.43 -5.48
CA PHE A 151 3.30 6.37 -6.24
C PHE A 151 3.10 5.75 -7.62
N THR A 152 4.00 6.10 -8.55
CA THR A 152 4.17 5.44 -9.84
C THR A 152 5.59 4.93 -9.95
N MET A 153 5.76 3.62 -10.15
CA MET A 153 7.03 2.94 -10.40
C MET A 153 7.15 2.61 -11.88
N TYR A 154 8.23 3.05 -12.51
CA TYR A 154 8.53 2.75 -13.92
C TYR A 154 9.30 1.43 -14.00
N LEU A 155 8.61 0.39 -14.45
CA LEU A 155 9.16 -0.98 -14.54
C LEU A 155 10.20 -1.08 -15.68
N ASP A 156 9.93 -0.36 -16.76
CA ASP A 156 10.87 -0.13 -17.88
C ASP A 156 10.60 1.25 -18.53
N GLN A 157 11.02 1.45 -19.78
CA GLN A 157 10.87 2.75 -20.46
C GLN A 157 9.41 3.11 -20.78
N GLU A 158 8.53 2.12 -20.95
CA GLU A 158 7.14 2.33 -21.38
C GLU A 158 6.12 1.82 -20.34
N GLU A 159 6.52 0.88 -19.49
CA GLU A 159 5.63 0.21 -18.56
C GLU A 159 5.75 0.79 -17.16
N LYS A 160 4.61 1.04 -16.53
CA LYS A 160 4.56 1.54 -15.16
C LYS A 160 3.47 0.87 -14.34
N LEU A 161 3.75 0.78 -13.03
CA LEU A 161 2.80 0.41 -12.00
C LEU A 161 2.44 1.67 -11.21
N THR A 162 1.15 1.94 -11.02
CA THR A 162 0.68 3.06 -10.21
C THR A 162 -0.22 2.56 -9.09
N CYS A 163 0.02 3.07 -7.87
CA CYS A 163 -0.81 2.87 -6.68
C CYS A 163 -1.43 4.20 -6.27
N CYS A 164 -2.75 4.29 -6.29
CA CYS A 164 -3.52 5.52 -6.07
C CYS A 164 -4.02 5.70 -4.63
N GLY A 165 -3.54 4.91 -3.68
CA GLY A 165 -4.00 5.00 -2.29
C GLY A 165 -5.36 4.36 -2.06
N ASP A 166 -6.09 4.78 -1.01
CA ASP A 166 -7.33 4.17 -0.54
C ASP A 166 -8.53 5.14 -0.51
N GLU A 167 -8.52 6.12 -1.39
CA GLU A 167 -9.62 7.05 -1.63
C GLU A 167 -10.05 7.06 -3.10
N PRO A 168 -11.26 7.59 -3.42
CA PRO A 168 -11.67 7.80 -4.80
C PRO A 168 -10.67 8.65 -5.57
N PHE A 169 -10.37 8.22 -6.78
CA PHE A 169 -9.42 8.86 -7.68
C PHE A 169 -9.76 10.34 -7.97
N LYS A 170 -8.74 11.18 -8.05
CA LYS A 170 -8.84 12.61 -8.35
C LYS A 170 -8.05 12.98 -9.60
N GLU A 171 -8.43 14.10 -10.24
CA GLU A 171 -7.78 14.55 -11.47
C GLU A 171 -6.28 14.80 -11.34
N CYS A 172 -5.80 15.19 -10.14
CA CYS A 172 -4.37 15.39 -9.89
C CYS A 172 -3.54 14.12 -10.08
N GLU A 173 -4.15 12.94 -9.95
CA GLU A 173 -3.49 11.65 -10.11
C GLU A 173 -3.40 11.22 -11.58
N GLU A 174 -4.15 11.85 -12.49
CA GLU A 174 -4.35 11.38 -13.86
C GLU A 174 -3.04 11.29 -14.66
N SER A 175 -2.14 12.26 -14.52
CA SER A 175 -0.85 12.27 -15.20
C SER A 175 0.05 11.09 -14.78
N TYR A 176 -0.10 10.64 -13.54
CA TYR A 176 0.62 9.49 -12.99
C TYR A 176 0.00 8.15 -13.40
N ALA A 177 -1.33 8.05 -13.35
CA ALA A 177 -2.05 6.79 -13.54
C ALA A 177 -2.42 6.47 -15.00
N ARG A 178 -2.51 7.48 -15.89
CA ARG A 178 -2.88 7.26 -17.31
C ARG A 178 -1.89 6.31 -18.00
N ASN A 179 -2.44 5.33 -18.75
CA ASN A 179 -1.70 4.28 -19.47
C ASN A 179 -0.79 3.44 -18.58
N SER A 180 -1.11 3.28 -17.29
CA SER A 180 -0.39 2.32 -16.45
C SER A 180 -0.59 0.91 -16.97
N LYS A 181 0.49 0.12 -17.04
CA LYS A 181 0.38 -1.33 -17.26
C LYS A 181 -0.36 -1.98 -16.11
N TRP A 182 -0.01 -1.56 -14.87
CA TRP A 182 -0.64 -2.02 -13.64
C TRP A 182 -1.19 -0.84 -12.84
N LEU A 183 -2.45 -0.90 -12.47
CA LEU A 183 -3.08 0.04 -11.55
C LEU A 183 -3.55 -0.71 -10.30
N LEU A 184 -3.10 -0.24 -9.14
CA LEU A 184 -3.63 -0.64 -7.84
C LEU A 184 -4.60 0.44 -7.38
N HIS A 185 -5.87 0.08 -7.18
CA HIS A 185 -6.91 1.02 -6.77
C HIS A 185 -7.83 0.39 -5.73
N GLU A 186 -8.34 1.19 -4.80
CA GLU A 186 -9.31 0.72 -3.82
C GLU A 186 -10.66 0.40 -4.47
N ALA A 187 -11.36 -0.59 -3.91
CA ALA A 187 -12.73 -0.91 -4.23
C ALA A 187 -13.43 -1.46 -2.99
N PHE A 188 -13.99 -0.56 -2.20
CA PHE A 188 -14.52 -0.87 -0.88
C PHE A 188 -15.58 -1.97 -0.91
N CYS A 189 -16.50 -1.94 -1.86
CA CYS A 189 -17.56 -2.92 -2.04
C CYS A 189 -18.06 -2.99 -3.48
N LEU A 190 -18.95 -3.95 -3.76
CA LEU A 190 -19.72 -3.99 -4.98
C LEU A 190 -20.62 -2.75 -5.13
N TYR A 191 -20.74 -2.21 -6.34
CA TYR A 191 -21.71 -1.14 -6.63
C TYR A 191 -23.15 -1.60 -6.35
N SER A 192 -23.48 -2.84 -6.67
CA SER A 192 -24.79 -3.44 -6.37
C SER A 192 -25.11 -3.50 -4.86
N GLN A 193 -24.12 -3.33 -3.99
CA GLN A 193 -24.26 -3.29 -2.53
C GLN A 193 -23.93 -1.91 -1.93
N ALA A 194 -23.82 -0.87 -2.75
CA ALA A 194 -23.45 0.47 -2.30
C ALA A 194 -24.42 1.03 -1.24
N ASP A 195 -25.71 0.74 -1.36
CA ASP A 195 -26.72 1.15 -0.36
C ASP A 195 -26.49 0.51 1.01
N GLN A 196 -25.98 -0.72 1.05
CA GLN A 196 -25.67 -1.43 2.29
C GLN A 196 -24.39 -0.90 2.95
N PHE A 197 -23.32 -0.74 2.16
CA PHE A 197 -21.99 -0.43 2.66
C PHE A 197 -21.70 1.07 2.74
N LYS A 198 -22.47 1.90 2.02
CA LYS A 198 -22.33 3.37 1.99
C LYS A 198 -20.90 3.83 1.67
N PRO A 199 -20.28 3.35 0.58
CA PRO A 199 -18.88 3.65 0.25
C PRO A 199 -18.66 5.16 0.07
N TYR A 200 -19.57 5.85 -0.61
CA TYR A 200 -19.44 7.28 -0.92
C TYR A 200 -19.50 8.17 0.34
N GLU A 201 -20.32 7.81 1.33
CA GLU A 201 -20.34 8.50 2.63
C GLU A 201 -19.04 8.31 3.42
N LYS A 202 -18.33 7.22 3.14
CA LYS A 202 -17.03 6.88 3.73
C LYS A 202 -15.84 7.35 2.89
N HIS A 203 -16.08 8.04 1.79
CA HIS A 203 -15.08 8.46 0.81
C HIS A 203 -14.31 7.29 0.22
N HIS A 204 -15.03 6.30 -0.30
CA HIS A 204 -14.49 5.15 -1.01
C HIS A 204 -15.21 4.91 -2.33
N SER A 205 -14.55 4.17 -3.23
CA SER A 205 -15.08 3.75 -4.52
C SER A 205 -15.73 2.36 -4.44
N THR A 206 -16.54 2.04 -5.43
CA THR A 206 -17.03 0.68 -5.67
C THR A 206 -16.20 -0.02 -6.74
N VAL A 207 -16.42 -1.32 -6.92
CA VAL A 207 -15.84 -2.10 -8.04
C VAL A 207 -16.13 -1.45 -9.38
N LYS A 208 -17.38 -0.97 -9.60
CA LYS A 208 -17.77 -0.27 -10.82
C LYS A 208 -16.92 0.99 -11.04
N ASP A 209 -16.80 1.84 -10.00
CA ASP A 209 -16.07 3.11 -10.11
C ASP A 209 -14.61 2.87 -10.49
N ALA A 210 -13.95 1.93 -9.81
CA ALA A 210 -12.55 1.57 -10.08
C ALA A 210 -12.36 0.97 -11.49
N CYS A 211 -13.30 0.14 -11.95
CA CYS A 211 -13.27 -0.46 -13.29
C CYS A 211 -13.51 0.57 -14.40
N GLU A 212 -14.49 1.46 -14.24
CA GLU A 212 -14.73 2.56 -15.19
C GLU A 212 -13.55 3.52 -15.25
N LEU A 213 -12.92 3.81 -14.11
CA LEU A 213 -11.70 4.59 -14.03
C LEU A 213 -10.55 3.91 -14.81
N ALA A 214 -10.27 2.63 -14.55
CA ALA A 214 -9.20 1.90 -15.24
C ALA A 214 -9.38 1.89 -16.75
N ARG A 215 -10.64 1.71 -17.23
CA ARG A 215 -10.97 1.81 -18.66
C ARG A 215 -10.69 3.22 -19.21
N ARG A 216 -11.10 4.28 -18.50
CA ARG A 216 -10.89 5.70 -18.90
C ARG A 216 -9.40 6.05 -18.97
N LEU A 217 -8.60 5.51 -18.06
CA LEU A 217 -7.17 5.75 -17.99
C LEU A 217 -6.34 4.90 -18.96
N GLY A 218 -6.96 3.95 -19.68
CA GLY A 218 -6.24 3.07 -20.61
C GLY A 218 -5.32 2.05 -19.90
N VAL A 219 -5.73 1.60 -18.71
CA VAL A 219 -4.98 0.63 -17.90
C VAL A 219 -5.10 -0.77 -18.51
N SER A 220 -4.02 -1.58 -18.44
CA SER A 220 -4.05 -2.96 -18.92
C SER A 220 -4.46 -3.95 -17.82
N ASN A 221 -3.94 -3.80 -16.62
CA ASN A 221 -4.15 -4.69 -15.49
C ASN A 221 -4.60 -3.88 -14.27
N LEU A 222 -5.78 -4.19 -13.73
CA LEU A 222 -6.33 -3.55 -12.53
C LEU A 222 -6.31 -4.53 -11.35
N ILE A 223 -5.67 -4.13 -10.25
CA ILE A 223 -5.69 -4.86 -8.98
C ILE A 223 -6.57 -4.07 -8.01
N LEU A 224 -7.63 -4.70 -7.52
CA LEU A 224 -8.53 -4.10 -6.53
C LEU A 224 -8.14 -4.56 -5.12
N TYR A 225 -8.09 -3.62 -4.20
CA TYR A 225 -7.79 -3.86 -2.78
C TYR A 225 -8.64 -2.97 -1.87
N HIS A 226 -8.39 -2.97 -0.57
CA HIS A 226 -9.10 -2.20 0.45
C HIS A 226 -10.60 -2.51 0.50
N THR A 227 -10.90 -3.81 0.39
CA THR A 227 -12.26 -4.33 0.24
C THR A 227 -12.92 -4.62 1.59
N GLU A 228 -14.27 -4.75 1.60
CA GLU A 228 -15.01 -5.32 2.72
C GLU A 228 -14.78 -6.84 2.84
N ASP A 229 -15.15 -7.44 3.97
CA ASP A 229 -14.97 -8.88 4.26
C ASP A 229 -16.28 -9.68 4.44
N LYS A 230 -17.44 -9.06 4.25
CA LYS A 230 -18.74 -9.75 4.40
C LYS A 230 -18.97 -10.76 3.27
N ASN A 231 -18.37 -10.52 2.12
CA ASN A 231 -18.40 -11.40 0.97
C ASN A 231 -17.12 -12.23 0.82
N ILE A 232 -16.27 -12.36 1.84
CA ILE A 232 -14.91 -12.88 1.74
C ILE A 232 -14.81 -14.20 0.96
N GLU A 233 -15.70 -15.16 1.22
CA GLU A 233 -15.71 -16.48 0.57
C GLU A 233 -16.04 -16.42 -0.94
N LYS A 234 -16.79 -15.41 -1.38
CA LYS A 234 -17.25 -15.22 -2.76
C LYS A 234 -16.75 -13.92 -3.38
N ARG A 235 -15.91 -13.18 -2.66
CA ARG A 235 -15.45 -11.83 -3.06
C ARG A 235 -14.86 -11.86 -4.47
N LYS A 236 -13.94 -12.78 -4.74
CA LYS A 236 -13.27 -12.90 -6.04
C LYS A 236 -14.28 -13.12 -7.17
N GLU A 237 -15.22 -14.04 -6.97
CA GLU A 237 -16.30 -14.33 -7.95
C GLU A 237 -17.20 -13.11 -8.18
N LEU A 238 -17.73 -12.52 -7.09
CA LEU A 238 -18.70 -11.45 -7.17
C LEU A 238 -18.10 -10.17 -7.76
N TYR A 239 -16.88 -9.77 -7.30
CA TYR A 239 -16.19 -8.58 -7.79
C TYR A 239 -15.77 -8.74 -9.25
N THR A 240 -15.31 -9.93 -9.65
CA THR A 240 -15.01 -10.23 -11.06
C THR A 240 -16.27 -10.14 -11.91
N ALA A 241 -17.36 -10.77 -11.50
CA ALA A 241 -18.62 -10.77 -12.25
C ALA A 241 -19.23 -9.36 -12.43
N GLU A 242 -19.04 -8.47 -11.44
CA GLU A 242 -19.44 -7.07 -11.58
C GLU A 242 -18.45 -6.29 -12.45
N GLY A 243 -17.14 -6.41 -12.17
CA GLY A 243 -16.11 -5.58 -12.77
C GLY A 243 -15.94 -5.78 -14.27
N VAL A 244 -16.06 -7.01 -14.79
CA VAL A 244 -15.92 -7.31 -16.22
C VAL A 244 -16.99 -6.64 -17.10
N ARG A 245 -18.07 -6.12 -16.50
CA ARG A 245 -19.09 -5.33 -17.22
C ARG A 245 -18.59 -3.91 -17.55
N TYR A 246 -17.58 -3.43 -16.83
CA TYR A 246 -17.11 -2.05 -16.89
C TYR A 246 -15.67 -1.93 -17.37
N PHE A 247 -14.88 -3.01 -17.25
CA PHE A 247 -13.47 -3.06 -17.63
C PHE A 247 -13.17 -4.32 -18.44
N SER A 248 -12.55 -4.15 -19.62
CA SER A 248 -12.21 -5.23 -20.54
C SER A 248 -10.75 -5.69 -20.45
N GLY A 249 -9.93 -5.03 -19.62
CA GLY A 249 -8.57 -5.46 -19.33
C GLY A 249 -8.52 -6.60 -18.30
N ASN A 250 -7.34 -6.90 -17.82
CA ASN A 250 -7.17 -7.94 -16.81
C ASN A 250 -7.54 -7.39 -15.42
N LEU A 251 -8.54 -8.02 -14.79
CA LEU A 251 -9.04 -7.64 -13.48
C LEU A 251 -8.62 -8.66 -12.43
N TYR A 252 -7.95 -8.19 -11.38
CA TYR A 252 -7.45 -9.01 -10.28
C TYR A 252 -8.12 -8.61 -8.97
N ILE A 253 -8.70 -9.59 -8.29
CA ILE A 253 -9.29 -9.46 -6.95
C ILE A 253 -8.47 -10.36 -6.02
N PRO A 254 -7.38 -9.88 -5.43
CA PRO A 254 -6.49 -10.71 -4.65
C PRO A 254 -7.11 -11.17 -3.32
N GLU A 255 -6.69 -12.34 -2.90
CA GLU A 255 -6.79 -12.79 -1.53
C GLU A 255 -5.51 -12.40 -0.76
N ASP A 256 -5.57 -12.47 0.58
CA ASP A 256 -4.37 -12.31 1.39
C ASP A 256 -3.32 -13.35 0.97
N LEU A 257 -2.07 -12.91 0.85
CA LEU A 257 -0.91 -13.70 0.44
C LEU A 257 -0.86 -14.09 -1.04
N GLU A 258 -1.82 -13.67 -1.86
CA GLU A 258 -1.76 -13.90 -3.32
C GLU A 258 -0.66 -13.03 -3.96
N SER A 259 0.08 -13.61 -4.90
CA SER A 259 1.17 -12.96 -5.64
C SER A 259 0.91 -12.97 -7.14
N PHE A 260 1.41 -11.95 -7.83
CA PHE A 260 1.31 -11.75 -9.27
C PHE A 260 2.71 -11.45 -9.83
N GLU A 261 2.96 -11.89 -11.05
CA GLU A 261 4.12 -11.45 -11.83
C GLU A 261 3.73 -10.20 -12.62
N LEU A 262 4.58 -9.16 -12.56
CA LEU A 262 4.33 -7.85 -13.15
C LEU A 262 4.97 -7.71 -14.52
#